data_fdddff80572b4a9dad08f5c421782486
#
_entry.id   fdddff80572b4a9dad08f5c421782486
#
_cell.length_a   1.000
_cell.length_b   1.000
_cell.length_c   1.000
_cell.angle_alpha   90.00
_cell.angle_beta   90.00
_cell.angle_gamma   90.00
#
_symmetry.space_group_name_H-M   'P 1'
#
loop_
_entity.id
_entity.type
_entity.pdbx_description
1 polymer ?
#
loop_
_entity_poly.entity_id
_entity_poly.type
_entity_poly.pdbx_seq_one_letter_code
_entity_poly.pdbx_strand_id
1 'polypeptide(L)'
;MKLALLGTGMIVTEVLPVLTTIEGIELEAILSTPRSLDKAEALAKQYGLSQATSDYEAILSNPEVDTIYVGTPNHTHYDYAKKALLAGKHVICEKPFTLHLKEFEELAKLAQEKELLLMEAITNQYLANFTAIKEALSDIGDVKIVNINYSQYSSRYDAFKRGEIAPAFNPEMGGGALRDLNIYNIHLLVGLFGKPHRVEYLPNVERGVDTSGILVLDYGHFKAVAIGAKDCSAEIRSTIQGDKGAITIFGATNTLPEIGVTLNGQKERVVNLNSPQHRMHDEFVAFEKMVATKDFDSVAKQLEHSRQVMEVLDQASKAL
;
A
#
# COMPACT_ATOMS: atom_id res chain seq x y z
N MET A 1 -9.53 4.70 -18.61
CA MET A 1 -8.53 3.68 -18.20
C MET A 1 -9.11 2.30 -18.47
N LYS A 2 -8.52 1.55 -19.41
CA LYS A 2 -8.91 0.18 -19.77
C LYS A 2 -8.05 -0.82 -19.00
N LEU A 3 -8.60 -1.37 -17.93
CA LEU A 3 -7.88 -2.04 -16.88
C LEU A 3 -7.94 -3.58 -16.98
N ALA A 4 -6.79 -4.22 -16.92
CA ALA A 4 -6.69 -5.66 -16.66
C ALA A 4 -6.15 -5.91 -15.25
N LEU A 5 -6.75 -6.86 -14.53
CA LEU A 5 -6.38 -7.22 -13.17
C LEU A 5 -5.59 -8.53 -13.15
N LEU A 6 -4.47 -8.53 -12.44
CA LEU A 6 -3.67 -9.75 -12.24
C LEU A 6 -3.93 -10.35 -10.87
N GLY A 7 -4.43 -11.58 -10.85
CA GLY A 7 -4.77 -12.32 -9.65
C GLY A 7 -6.26 -12.43 -9.38
N THR A 8 -6.63 -13.38 -8.52
CA THR A 8 -7.99 -13.60 -8.00
C THR A 8 -7.98 -13.68 -6.48
N GLY A 9 -6.94 -13.08 -5.87
CA GLY A 9 -6.75 -13.03 -4.43
C GLY A 9 -7.73 -12.10 -3.73
N MET A 10 -7.55 -11.95 -2.42
CA MET A 10 -8.44 -11.17 -1.56
C MET A 10 -8.50 -9.69 -2.00
N ILE A 11 -7.35 -9.09 -2.31
CA ILE A 11 -7.31 -7.67 -2.70
C ILE A 11 -8.03 -7.42 -4.03
N VAL A 12 -7.90 -8.32 -5.02
CA VAL A 12 -8.60 -8.20 -6.30
C VAL A 12 -10.11 -8.36 -6.12
N THR A 13 -10.55 -9.30 -5.26
CA THR A 13 -11.98 -9.47 -4.98
C THR A 13 -12.57 -8.31 -4.16
N GLU A 14 -11.75 -7.64 -3.35
CA GLU A 14 -12.13 -6.45 -2.59
C GLU A 14 -12.25 -5.20 -3.48
N VAL A 15 -11.34 -5.04 -4.45
CA VAL A 15 -11.32 -3.84 -5.30
C VAL A 15 -12.31 -3.88 -6.45
N LEU A 16 -12.63 -5.07 -7.00
CA LEU A 16 -13.54 -5.20 -8.15
C LEU A 16 -14.87 -4.44 -8.01
N PRO A 17 -15.64 -4.59 -6.90
CA PRO A 17 -16.88 -3.83 -6.74
C PRO A 17 -16.65 -2.31 -6.65
N VAL A 18 -15.48 -1.87 -6.20
CA VAL A 18 -15.12 -0.44 -6.15
C VAL A 18 -14.88 0.09 -7.56
N LEU A 19 -14.12 -0.63 -8.37
CA LEU A 19 -13.77 -0.23 -9.73
C LEU A 19 -15.01 -0.03 -10.61
N THR A 20 -16.05 -0.84 -10.43
CA THR A 20 -17.30 -0.70 -11.20
C THR A 20 -18.10 0.57 -10.88
N THR A 21 -17.75 1.28 -9.80
CA THR A 21 -18.42 2.53 -9.41
C THR A 21 -17.68 3.78 -9.87
N ILE A 22 -16.49 3.63 -10.45
CA ILE A 22 -15.63 4.76 -10.85
C ILE A 22 -15.80 5.01 -12.36
N GLU A 23 -16.31 6.19 -12.69
CA GLU A 23 -16.41 6.63 -14.08
C GLU A 23 -15.02 6.70 -14.74
N GLY A 24 -14.93 6.27 -15.99
CA GLY A 24 -13.67 6.26 -16.74
C GLY A 24 -12.84 4.98 -16.57
N ILE A 25 -13.27 4.02 -15.73
CA ILE A 25 -12.64 2.69 -15.63
C ILE A 25 -13.47 1.67 -16.40
N GLU A 26 -12.84 1.05 -17.39
CA GLU A 26 -13.39 -0.10 -18.14
C GLU A 26 -12.61 -1.36 -17.76
N LEU A 27 -13.32 -2.38 -17.29
CA LEU A 27 -12.73 -3.65 -16.85
C LEU A 27 -12.58 -4.60 -18.03
N GLU A 28 -11.37 -4.85 -18.51
CA GLU A 28 -11.14 -5.62 -19.74
C GLU A 28 -10.80 -7.09 -19.48
N ALA A 29 -9.86 -7.36 -18.58
CA ALA A 29 -9.40 -8.73 -18.40
C ALA A 29 -9.03 -9.05 -16.94
N ILE A 30 -9.08 -10.35 -16.60
CA ILE A 30 -8.56 -10.85 -15.33
C ILE A 30 -7.64 -12.06 -15.58
N LEU A 31 -6.42 -11.99 -15.02
CA LEU A 31 -5.45 -13.08 -15.03
C LEU A 31 -5.60 -13.93 -13.78
N SER A 32 -5.52 -15.24 -13.95
CA SER A 32 -5.39 -16.17 -12.84
C SER A 32 -4.34 -17.24 -13.12
N THR A 33 -4.05 -18.08 -12.14
CA THR A 33 -3.36 -19.34 -12.39
C THR A 33 -4.33 -20.34 -13.05
N PRO A 34 -3.84 -21.38 -13.76
CA PRO A 34 -4.72 -22.43 -14.30
C PRO A 34 -5.63 -23.06 -13.24
N ARG A 35 -5.19 -23.18 -11.98
CA ARG A 35 -5.99 -23.73 -10.88
C ARG A 35 -7.15 -22.83 -10.43
N SER A 36 -7.08 -21.55 -10.75
CA SER A 36 -8.05 -20.53 -10.29
C SER A 36 -8.83 -19.95 -11.47
N LEU A 37 -8.78 -20.58 -12.65
CA LEU A 37 -9.42 -20.04 -13.86
C LEU A 37 -10.94 -19.97 -13.69
N ASP A 38 -11.57 -21.00 -13.14
CA ASP A 38 -13.01 -21.01 -12.85
C ASP A 38 -13.44 -19.81 -11.97
N LYS A 39 -12.58 -19.45 -10.99
CA LYS A 39 -12.82 -18.28 -10.15
C LYS A 39 -12.69 -16.98 -10.94
N ALA A 40 -11.70 -16.88 -11.83
CA ALA A 40 -11.53 -15.72 -12.71
C ALA A 40 -12.73 -15.56 -13.66
N GLU A 41 -13.21 -16.64 -14.25
CA GLU A 41 -14.39 -16.65 -15.12
C GLU A 41 -15.67 -16.21 -14.37
N ALA A 42 -15.83 -16.69 -13.13
CA ALA A 42 -16.95 -16.26 -12.28
C ALA A 42 -16.89 -14.76 -11.97
N LEU A 43 -15.71 -14.22 -11.63
CA LEU A 43 -15.50 -12.79 -11.39
C LEU A 43 -15.71 -11.98 -12.67
N ALA A 44 -15.18 -12.43 -13.79
CA ALA A 44 -15.38 -11.78 -15.08
C ALA A 44 -16.87 -11.64 -15.42
N LYS A 45 -17.62 -12.73 -15.27
CA LYS A 45 -19.07 -12.73 -15.47
C LYS A 45 -19.81 -11.79 -14.50
N GLN A 46 -19.39 -11.78 -13.24
CA GLN A 46 -20.04 -10.98 -12.20
C GLN A 46 -19.83 -9.48 -12.40
N TYR A 47 -18.63 -9.07 -12.82
CA TYR A 47 -18.25 -7.67 -12.93
C TYR A 47 -18.11 -7.15 -14.37
N GLY A 48 -18.49 -7.97 -15.36
CA GLY A 48 -18.53 -7.55 -16.75
C GLY A 48 -17.19 -7.42 -17.45
N LEU A 49 -16.14 -8.16 -16.99
CA LEU A 49 -14.86 -8.19 -17.70
C LEU A 49 -15.00 -8.99 -19.00
N SER A 50 -14.36 -8.50 -20.05
CA SER A 50 -14.41 -9.09 -21.38
C SER A 50 -13.67 -10.42 -21.48
N GLN A 51 -12.64 -10.64 -20.63
CA GLN A 51 -11.78 -11.81 -20.70
C GLN A 51 -11.35 -12.33 -19.32
N ALA A 52 -11.39 -13.65 -19.11
CA ALA A 52 -10.70 -14.36 -18.05
C ALA A 52 -9.69 -15.31 -18.68
N THR A 53 -8.44 -15.32 -18.21
CA THR A 53 -7.38 -16.14 -18.81
C THR A 53 -6.31 -16.52 -17.79
N SER A 54 -5.54 -17.56 -18.10
CA SER A 54 -4.28 -17.88 -17.40
C SER A 54 -3.04 -17.56 -18.25
N ASP A 55 -3.23 -16.96 -19.42
CA ASP A 55 -2.18 -16.55 -20.33
C ASP A 55 -1.94 -15.03 -20.21
N TYR A 56 -0.82 -14.64 -19.61
CA TYR A 56 -0.48 -13.23 -19.43
C TYR A 56 -0.14 -12.55 -20.77
N GLU A 57 0.48 -13.26 -21.70
CA GLU A 57 0.84 -12.72 -23.01
C GLU A 57 -0.40 -12.33 -23.81
N ALA A 58 -1.51 -13.08 -23.64
CA ALA A 58 -2.80 -12.72 -24.24
C ALA A 58 -3.33 -11.38 -23.73
N ILE A 59 -3.12 -11.04 -22.44
CA ILE A 59 -3.49 -9.74 -21.89
C ILE A 59 -2.52 -8.64 -22.39
N LEU A 60 -1.23 -8.90 -22.38
CA LEU A 60 -0.21 -7.92 -22.79
C LEU A 60 -0.35 -7.52 -24.26
N SER A 61 -0.73 -8.47 -25.13
CA SER A 61 -0.97 -8.23 -26.55
C SER A 61 -2.35 -7.65 -26.88
N ASN A 62 -3.27 -7.60 -25.90
CA ASN A 62 -4.61 -7.05 -26.12
C ASN A 62 -4.56 -5.52 -26.29
N PRO A 63 -4.93 -4.95 -27.46
CA PRO A 63 -4.92 -3.51 -27.69
C PRO A 63 -5.97 -2.75 -26.88
N GLU A 64 -7.02 -3.43 -26.40
CA GLU A 64 -8.04 -2.83 -25.55
C GLU A 64 -7.58 -2.63 -24.09
N VAL A 65 -6.47 -3.23 -23.69
CA VAL A 65 -5.88 -3.02 -22.35
C VAL A 65 -4.82 -1.93 -22.43
N ASP A 66 -4.94 -0.86 -21.66
CA ASP A 66 -3.94 0.19 -21.52
C ASP A 66 -3.21 0.16 -20.16
N THR A 67 -3.85 -0.40 -19.12
CA THR A 67 -3.35 -0.39 -17.75
C THR A 67 -3.45 -1.78 -17.12
N ILE A 68 -2.41 -2.16 -16.39
CA ILE A 68 -2.35 -3.42 -15.64
C ILE A 68 -2.35 -3.13 -14.14
N TYR A 69 -3.31 -3.70 -13.41
CA TYR A 69 -3.30 -3.74 -11.95
C TYR A 69 -2.68 -5.05 -11.45
N VAL A 70 -1.56 -4.95 -10.74
CA VAL A 70 -0.82 -6.09 -10.20
C VAL A 70 -1.26 -6.36 -8.77
N GLY A 71 -2.24 -7.27 -8.58
CA GLY A 71 -2.77 -7.71 -7.29
C GLY A 71 -2.39 -9.16 -6.95
N THR A 72 -1.18 -9.56 -7.29
CA THR A 72 -0.60 -10.90 -7.10
C THR A 72 0.22 -10.98 -5.79
N PRO A 73 0.78 -12.13 -5.38
CA PRO A 73 1.68 -12.20 -4.23
C PRO A 73 2.93 -11.31 -4.41
N ASN A 74 3.41 -10.69 -3.32
CA ASN A 74 4.42 -9.64 -3.32
C ASN A 74 5.70 -9.96 -4.15
N HIS A 75 6.20 -11.20 -4.05
CA HIS A 75 7.41 -11.64 -4.76
C HIS A 75 7.26 -11.67 -6.29
N THR A 76 6.06 -11.56 -6.81
CA THR A 76 5.79 -11.58 -8.27
C THR A 76 5.56 -10.17 -8.85
N HIS A 77 5.46 -9.15 -8.01
CA HIS A 77 5.15 -7.78 -8.43
C HIS A 77 6.13 -7.26 -9.47
N TYR A 78 7.43 -7.41 -9.21
CA TYR A 78 8.48 -6.95 -10.10
C TYR A 78 8.37 -7.57 -11.51
N ASP A 79 8.24 -8.89 -11.60
CA ASP A 79 8.22 -9.58 -12.90
C ASP A 79 6.97 -9.22 -13.71
N TYR A 80 5.80 -9.16 -13.07
CA TYR A 80 4.56 -8.77 -13.75
C TYR A 80 4.59 -7.31 -14.18
N ALA A 81 5.00 -6.39 -13.32
CA ALA A 81 5.10 -4.98 -13.64
C ALA A 81 6.10 -4.72 -14.78
N LYS A 82 7.28 -5.37 -14.74
CA LYS A 82 8.29 -5.25 -15.79
C LYS A 82 7.78 -5.71 -17.15
N LYS A 83 7.12 -6.85 -17.23
CA LYS A 83 6.52 -7.34 -18.49
C LYS A 83 5.44 -6.40 -19.00
N ALA A 84 4.59 -5.86 -18.14
CA ALA A 84 3.57 -4.88 -18.52
C ALA A 84 4.20 -3.61 -19.13
N LEU A 85 5.21 -3.04 -18.46
CA LEU A 85 5.92 -1.86 -18.97
C LEU A 85 6.63 -2.16 -20.31
N LEU A 86 7.26 -3.33 -20.45
CA LEU A 86 7.88 -3.74 -21.72
C LEU A 86 6.87 -3.84 -22.85
N ALA A 87 5.64 -4.27 -22.56
CA ALA A 87 4.53 -4.36 -23.50
C ALA A 87 3.81 -3.03 -23.75
N GLY A 88 4.29 -1.90 -23.17
CA GLY A 88 3.72 -0.58 -23.38
C GLY A 88 2.45 -0.31 -22.58
N LYS A 89 2.24 -1.02 -21.45
CA LYS A 89 1.09 -0.82 -20.57
C LYS A 89 1.46 0.02 -19.36
N HIS A 90 0.56 0.92 -18.92
CA HIS A 90 0.63 1.56 -17.61
C HIS A 90 0.50 0.50 -16.49
N VAL A 91 1.05 0.77 -15.33
CA VAL A 91 1.04 -0.18 -14.21
C VAL A 91 0.57 0.48 -12.92
N ILE A 92 -0.38 -0.16 -12.25
CA ILE A 92 -0.75 0.05 -10.86
C ILE A 92 -0.33 -1.21 -10.11
N CYS A 93 0.59 -1.09 -9.16
CA CYS A 93 1.13 -2.23 -8.43
C CYS A 93 0.77 -2.15 -6.95
N GLU A 94 0.27 -3.26 -6.37
CA GLU A 94 -0.01 -3.36 -4.95
C GLU A 94 1.24 -3.17 -4.09
N LYS A 95 0.99 -2.71 -2.86
CA LYS A 95 2.03 -2.62 -1.82
C LYS A 95 2.37 -4.02 -1.25
N PRO A 96 3.60 -4.23 -0.78
CA PRO A 96 4.79 -3.42 -1.04
C PRO A 96 5.13 -3.46 -2.52
N PHE A 97 5.58 -2.34 -3.06
CA PHE A 97 5.76 -2.20 -4.50
C PHE A 97 6.62 -3.32 -5.10
N THR A 98 7.77 -3.56 -4.50
CA THR A 98 8.69 -4.66 -4.81
C THR A 98 9.27 -5.22 -3.51
N LEU A 99 10.07 -6.29 -3.57
CA LEU A 99 10.77 -6.81 -2.40
C LEU A 99 12.08 -6.06 -2.11
N HIS A 100 12.70 -5.48 -3.13
CA HIS A 100 14.00 -4.80 -3.05
C HIS A 100 13.97 -3.44 -3.74
N LEU A 101 14.65 -2.46 -3.17
CA LEU A 101 14.78 -1.11 -3.74
C LEU A 101 15.30 -1.13 -5.18
N LYS A 102 16.29 -1.99 -5.49
CA LYS A 102 16.85 -2.11 -6.84
C LYS A 102 15.81 -2.50 -7.89
N GLU A 103 14.88 -3.39 -7.54
CA GLU A 103 13.77 -3.79 -8.44
C GLU A 103 12.86 -2.60 -8.72
N PHE A 104 12.51 -1.83 -7.68
CA PHE A 104 11.74 -0.60 -7.81
C PHE A 104 12.42 0.41 -8.72
N GLU A 105 13.72 0.68 -8.50
CA GLU A 105 14.50 1.64 -9.31
C GLU A 105 14.55 1.23 -10.79
N GLU A 106 14.68 -0.06 -11.06
CA GLU A 106 14.64 -0.59 -12.43
C GLU A 106 13.28 -0.37 -13.09
N LEU A 107 12.17 -0.63 -12.38
CA LEU A 107 10.81 -0.39 -12.88
C LEU A 107 10.55 1.10 -13.12
N ALA A 108 10.94 1.96 -12.19
CA ALA A 108 10.76 3.41 -12.31
C ALA A 108 11.52 3.98 -13.51
N LYS A 109 12.77 3.53 -13.71
CA LYS A 109 13.57 3.90 -14.88
C LYS A 109 12.94 3.41 -16.18
N LEU A 110 12.49 2.15 -16.22
CA LEU A 110 11.83 1.57 -17.39
C LEU A 110 10.54 2.31 -17.75
N ALA A 111 9.73 2.66 -16.75
CA ALA A 111 8.50 3.43 -16.97
C ALA A 111 8.81 4.81 -17.55
N GLN A 112 9.83 5.50 -17.02
CA GLN A 112 10.29 6.78 -17.55
C GLN A 112 10.79 6.68 -19.00
N GLU A 113 11.64 5.70 -19.32
CA GLU A 113 12.18 5.49 -20.66
C GLU A 113 11.10 5.19 -21.71
N LYS A 114 9.99 4.58 -21.27
CA LYS A 114 8.86 4.22 -22.14
C LYS A 114 7.71 5.24 -22.12
N GLU A 115 7.84 6.31 -21.37
CA GLU A 115 6.77 7.30 -21.16
C GLU A 115 5.46 6.66 -20.67
N LEU A 116 5.57 5.74 -19.69
CA LEU A 116 4.46 5.03 -19.06
C LEU A 116 4.27 5.47 -17.61
N LEU A 117 3.04 5.40 -17.14
CA LEU A 117 2.69 5.66 -15.75
C LEU A 117 2.90 4.38 -14.94
N LEU A 118 3.60 4.52 -13.82
CA LEU A 118 3.86 3.45 -12.85
C LEU A 118 3.46 3.97 -11.47
N MET A 119 2.47 3.36 -10.84
CA MET A 119 1.84 3.84 -9.61
C MET A 119 1.79 2.73 -8.57
N GLU A 120 2.00 3.08 -7.30
CA GLU A 120 1.81 2.16 -6.17
C GLU A 120 0.41 2.30 -5.60
N ALA A 121 -0.29 1.17 -5.41
CA ALA A 121 -1.56 1.12 -4.72
C ALA A 121 -1.32 1.18 -3.21
N ILE A 122 -1.43 2.37 -2.65
CA ILE A 122 -1.26 2.66 -1.22
C ILE A 122 -2.34 3.61 -0.71
N THR A 123 -3.40 3.04 -0.23
CA THR A 123 -4.66 3.69 0.11
C THR A 123 -4.50 4.96 0.96
N ASN A 124 -3.67 4.91 2.02
CA ASN A 124 -3.62 5.98 3.00
C ASN A 124 -3.10 7.32 2.47
N GLN A 125 -2.39 7.33 1.34
CA GLN A 125 -1.90 8.57 0.71
C GLN A 125 -3.01 9.35 -0.01
N TYR A 126 -4.15 8.71 -0.29
CA TYR A 126 -5.29 9.28 -1.03
C TYR A 126 -6.47 9.65 -0.13
N LEU A 127 -6.43 9.28 1.15
CA LEU A 127 -7.50 9.57 2.10
C LEU A 127 -7.50 11.05 2.50
N ALA A 128 -8.69 11.66 2.60
CA ALA A 128 -8.83 13.05 3.02
C ALA A 128 -8.30 13.28 4.46
N ASN A 129 -8.41 12.28 5.33
CA ASN A 129 -7.84 12.35 6.68
C ASN A 129 -6.32 12.41 6.68
N PHE A 130 -5.62 11.86 5.67
CA PHE A 130 -4.17 12.04 5.52
C PHE A 130 -3.81 13.52 5.28
N THR A 131 -4.54 14.18 4.39
CA THR A 131 -4.38 15.62 4.13
C THR A 131 -4.68 16.44 5.40
N ALA A 132 -5.76 16.10 6.12
CA ALA A 132 -6.12 16.77 7.37
C ALA A 132 -5.06 16.60 8.47
N ILE A 133 -4.42 15.42 8.57
CA ILE A 133 -3.29 15.22 9.49
C ILE A 133 -2.12 16.14 9.09
N LYS A 134 -1.79 16.19 7.79
CA LYS A 134 -0.68 17.00 7.28
C LYS A 134 -0.90 18.51 7.54
N GLU A 135 -2.11 18.99 7.36
CA GLU A 135 -2.48 20.38 7.66
C GLU A 135 -2.40 20.68 9.15
N ALA A 136 -2.90 19.77 10.01
CA ALA A 136 -2.91 19.93 11.46
C ALA A 136 -1.50 19.89 12.11
N LEU A 137 -0.46 19.41 11.40
CA LEU A 137 0.92 19.42 11.91
C LEU A 137 1.38 20.82 12.32
N SER A 138 0.97 21.86 11.59
CA SER A 138 1.33 23.25 11.94
C SER A 138 0.72 23.72 13.26
N ASP A 139 -0.44 23.20 13.65
CA ASP A 139 -1.18 23.60 14.85
C ASP A 139 -0.51 23.05 16.12
N ILE A 140 0.07 21.86 16.05
CA ILE A 140 0.68 21.19 17.21
C ILE A 140 2.12 21.63 17.51
N GLY A 141 2.67 22.55 16.71
CA GLY A 141 4.03 23.08 16.88
C GLY A 141 5.13 22.10 16.45
N ASP A 142 6.28 22.16 17.15
CA ASP A 142 7.40 21.27 16.84
C ASP A 142 7.12 19.84 17.27
N VAL A 143 7.12 18.91 16.33
CA VAL A 143 6.96 17.47 16.62
C VAL A 143 8.16 16.98 17.46
N LYS A 144 7.87 16.22 18.52
CA LYS A 144 8.87 15.66 19.45
C LYS A 144 8.90 14.14 19.44
N ILE A 145 7.72 13.50 19.49
CA ILE A 145 7.59 12.04 19.49
C ILE A 145 6.41 11.64 18.57
N VAL A 146 6.64 10.59 17.80
CA VAL A 146 5.58 9.94 17.01
C VAL A 146 5.49 8.47 17.39
N ASN A 147 4.28 7.99 17.68
CA ASN A 147 3.98 6.59 17.94
C ASN A 147 2.86 6.14 17.02
N ILE A 148 3.17 5.25 16.11
CA ILE A 148 2.21 4.68 15.17
C ILE A 148 2.09 3.18 15.43
N ASN A 149 0.84 2.69 15.48
CA ASN A 149 0.56 1.28 15.76
C ASN A 149 -0.44 0.70 14.76
N TYR A 150 -0.10 -0.45 14.21
CA TYR A 150 -1.01 -1.32 13.47
C TYR A 150 -0.83 -2.77 13.94
N SER A 151 -1.45 -3.10 15.07
CA SER A 151 -1.43 -4.44 15.66
C SER A 151 -2.78 -5.12 15.47
N GLN A 152 -2.82 -6.14 14.63
CA GLN A 152 -4.03 -6.88 14.30
C GLN A 152 -3.73 -8.38 14.30
N TYR A 153 -4.32 -9.14 15.22
CA TYR A 153 -4.20 -10.59 15.22
C TYR A 153 -4.71 -11.16 13.89
N SER A 154 -3.81 -11.77 13.14
CA SER A 154 -4.13 -12.28 11.82
C SER A 154 -5.02 -13.51 11.89
N SER A 155 -6.10 -13.55 11.13
CA SER A 155 -6.96 -14.74 10.99
C SER A 155 -6.21 -15.99 10.48
N ARG A 156 -4.99 -15.82 9.94
CA ARG A 156 -4.13 -16.89 9.44
C ARG A 156 -3.04 -17.30 10.42
N TYR A 157 -2.90 -16.60 11.55
CA TYR A 157 -1.81 -16.88 12.50
C TYR A 157 -1.98 -18.23 13.20
N ASP A 158 -3.21 -18.66 13.54
CA ASP A 158 -3.43 -19.98 14.10
C ASP A 158 -3.08 -21.12 13.13
N ALA A 159 -3.36 -20.95 11.84
CA ALA A 159 -2.94 -21.88 10.79
C ALA A 159 -1.40 -21.91 10.67
N PHE A 160 -0.77 -20.72 10.69
CA PHE A 160 0.69 -20.60 10.68
C PHE A 160 1.34 -21.33 11.88
N LYS A 161 0.80 -21.20 13.10
CA LYS A 161 1.29 -21.95 14.28
C LYS A 161 1.22 -23.46 14.08
N ARG A 162 0.22 -23.96 13.33
CA ARG A 162 0.11 -25.39 12.97
C ARG A 162 1.00 -25.83 11.81
N GLY A 163 1.72 -24.89 11.16
CA GLY A 163 2.62 -25.17 10.04
C GLY A 163 1.99 -24.95 8.64
N GLU A 164 0.79 -24.40 8.57
CA GLU A 164 0.13 -24.02 7.31
C GLU A 164 0.56 -22.60 6.90
N ILE A 165 1.52 -22.50 6.00
CA ILE A 165 2.17 -21.23 5.67
C ILE A 165 1.41 -20.52 4.54
N ALA A 166 0.60 -19.53 4.88
CA ALA A 166 -0.02 -18.63 3.91
C ALA A 166 1.01 -17.61 3.35
N PRO A 167 0.81 -17.06 2.13
CA PRO A 167 1.72 -16.07 1.54
C PRO A 167 2.11 -14.92 2.48
N ALA A 168 1.16 -14.40 3.25
CA ALA A 168 1.39 -13.30 4.20
C ALA A 168 2.27 -13.68 5.43
N PHE A 169 2.64 -14.95 5.57
CA PHE A 169 3.58 -15.50 6.57
C PHE A 169 4.74 -16.26 5.91
N ASN A 170 4.89 -16.18 4.59
CA ASN A 170 5.98 -16.83 3.88
C ASN A 170 7.06 -15.79 3.55
N PRO A 171 8.28 -15.89 4.13
CA PRO A 171 9.35 -14.94 3.87
C PRO A 171 9.78 -14.94 2.39
N GLU A 172 9.75 -16.10 1.71
CA GLU A 172 10.09 -16.21 0.29
C GLU A 172 9.08 -15.47 -0.62
N MET A 173 7.86 -15.29 -0.14
CA MET A 173 6.80 -14.54 -0.84
C MET A 173 6.72 -13.07 -0.41
N GLY A 174 7.66 -12.59 0.41
CA GLY A 174 7.62 -11.24 0.95
C GLY A 174 6.57 -11.05 2.04
N GLY A 175 6.24 -12.13 2.79
CA GLY A 175 5.37 -12.06 3.97
C GLY A 175 6.07 -11.41 5.16
N GLY A 176 5.33 -11.28 6.27
CA GLY A 176 5.82 -10.70 7.52
C GLY A 176 5.07 -9.45 7.94
N ALA A 177 5.21 -9.07 9.21
CA ALA A 177 4.53 -7.91 9.78
C ALA A 177 5.05 -6.59 9.21
N LEU A 178 6.35 -6.51 8.93
CA LEU A 178 6.99 -5.33 8.34
C LEU A 178 6.35 -4.97 6.99
N ARG A 179 6.24 -5.95 6.09
CA ARG A 179 5.76 -5.73 4.71
C ARG A 179 4.25 -5.75 4.57
N ASP A 180 3.54 -6.39 5.48
CA ASP A 180 2.08 -6.54 5.35
C ASP A 180 1.30 -5.43 6.09
N LEU A 181 1.67 -5.13 7.35
CA LEU A 181 1.01 -4.14 8.19
C LEU A 181 1.85 -2.87 8.42
N ASN A 182 3.12 -3.03 8.79
CA ASN A 182 3.96 -1.88 9.13
C ASN A 182 4.28 -1.00 7.92
N ILE A 183 4.14 -1.52 6.71
CA ILE A 183 4.23 -0.77 5.45
C ILE A 183 3.28 0.44 5.43
N TYR A 184 2.05 0.33 5.94
CA TYR A 184 1.12 1.46 6.01
C TYR A 184 1.58 2.53 6.99
N ASN A 185 2.22 2.13 8.10
CA ASN A 185 2.82 3.05 9.05
C ASN A 185 4.02 3.79 8.42
N ILE A 186 4.84 3.08 7.64
CA ILE A 186 5.98 3.66 6.92
C ILE A 186 5.50 4.68 5.89
N HIS A 187 4.50 4.34 5.08
CA HIS A 187 3.91 5.26 4.12
C HIS A 187 3.34 6.53 4.78
N LEU A 188 2.66 6.36 5.92
CA LEU A 188 2.14 7.49 6.69
C LEU A 188 3.28 8.41 7.16
N LEU A 189 4.32 7.84 7.78
CA LEU A 189 5.44 8.60 8.33
C LEU A 189 6.26 9.30 7.22
N VAL A 190 6.59 8.58 6.16
CA VAL A 190 7.32 9.14 5.01
C VAL A 190 6.49 10.21 4.30
N GLY A 191 5.18 10.02 4.16
CA GLY A 191 4.28 11.00 3.53
C GLY A 191 4.12 12.29 4.33
N LEU A 192 4.22 12.22 5.67
CA LEU A 192 4.13 13.38 6.56
C LEU A 192 5.49 14.09 6.77
N PHE A 193 6.57 13.32 6.88
CA PHE A 193 7.87 13.84 7.36
C PHE A 193 9.03 13.61 6.40
N GLY A 194 8.80 12.93 5.28
CA GLY A 194 9.86 12.52 4.36
C GLY A 194 10.70 11.36 4.89
N LYS A 195 11.86 11.16 4.29
CA LYS A 195 12.79 10.08 4.66
C LYS A 195 13.47 10.32 6.00
N PRO A 196 13.50 9.33 6.91
CA PRO A 196 14.27 9.42 8.16
C PRO A 196 15.78 9.35 7.88
N HIS A 197 16.58 9.89 8.81
CA HIS A 197 18.05 9.82 8.77
C HIS A 197 18.59 8.44 9.13
N ARG A 198 17.90 7.72 10.03
CA ARG A 198 18.27 6.38 10.48
C ARG A 198 17.02 5.53 10.70
N VAL A 199 17.16 4.24 10.38
CA VAL A 199 16.13 3.23 10.55
C VAL A 199 16.72 2.06 11.33
N GLU A 200 15.99 1.54 12.32
CA GLU A 200 16.32 0.34 13.08
C GLU A 200 15.06 -0.50 13.28
N TYR A 201 15.10 -1.77 12.89
CA TYR A 201 13.97 -2.68 13.07
C TYR A 201 14.30 -3.76 14.09
N LEU A 202 13.41 -3.97 15.04
CA LEU A 202 13.50 -4.96 16.11
C LEU A 202 12.35 -5.97 15.91
N PRO A 203 12.56 -7.05 15.14
CA PRO A 203 11.53 -8.03 14.84
C PRO A 203 11.39 -9.07 15.95
N ASN A 204 10.15 -9.56 16.16
CA ASN A 204 9.87 -10.86 16.74
C ASN A 204 9.74 -11.87 15.59
N VAL A 205 10.68 -12.80 15.51
CA VAL A 205 10.76 -13.76 14.41
C VAL A 205 10.27 -15.13 14.85
N GLU A 206 9.33 -15.70 14.09
CA GLU A 206 8.85 -17.06 14.25
C GLU A 206 8.90 -17.78 12.91
N ARG A 207 9.52 -18.97 12.84
CA ARG A 207 9.69 -19.77 11.61
C ARG A 207 10.29 -18.99 10.44
N GLY A 208 11.25 -18.09 10.72
CA GLY A 208 11.97 -17.32 9.72
C GLY A 208 11.22 -16.12 9.14
N VAL A 209 10.07 -15.76 9.71
CA VAL A 209 9.31 -14.55 9.32
C VAL A 209 9.02 -13.69 10.54
N ASP A 210 9.03 -12.38 10.39
CA ASP A 210 8.60 -11.47 11.44
C ASP A 210 7.08 -11.52 11.61
N THR A 211 6.64 -11.93 12.80
CA THR A 211 5.21 -11.96 13.14
C THR A 211 4.74 -10.66 13.79
N SER A 212 5.67 -9.93 14.39
CA SER A 212 5.52 -8.55 14.87
C SER A 212 6.87 -7.87 14.94
N GLY A 213 6.88 -6.56 15.17
CA GLY A 213 8.13 -5.83 15.36
C GLY A 213 7.94 -4.35 15.60
N ILE A 214 9.01 -3.73 16.08
CA ILE A 214 9.11 -2.29 16.34
C ILE A 214 10.13 -1.69 15.38
N LEU A 215 9.69 -0.74 14.58
CA LEU A 215 10.53 0.06 13.71
C LEU A 215 10.79 1.41 14.36
N VAL A 216 12.05 1.74 14.61
CA VAL A 216 12.48 3.04 15.12
C VAL A 216 13.03 3.87 13.97
N LEU A 217 12.51 5.09 13.80
CA LEU A 217 12.92 6.02 12.76
C LEU A 217 13.42 7.32 13.40
N ASP A 218 14.67 7.67 13.08
CA ASP A 218 15.30 8.90 13.56
C ASP A 218 15.22 10.00 12.50
N TYR A 219 14.47 11.05 12.80
CA TYR A 219 14.35 12.26 11.97
C TYR A 219 15.26 13.41 12.44
N GLY A 220 16.24 13.14 13.32
CA GLY A 220 17.13 14.14 13.89
C GLY A 220 16.48 14.87 15.06
N HIS A 221 15.59 15.80 14.80
CA HIS A 221 14.93 16.64 15.81
C HIS A 221 13.80 15.95 16.56
N PHE A 222 13.22 14.87 16.02
CA PHE A 222 12.26 13.99 16.69
C PHE A 222 12.53 12.52 16.39
N LYS A 223 11.84 11.64 17.13
CA LYS A 223 11.90 10.20 16.97
C LYS A 223 10.51 9.64 16.72
N ALA A 224 10.42 8.65 15.82
CA ALA A 224 9.19 7.92 15.56
C ALA A 224 9.36 6.43 15.85
N VAL A 225 8.28 5.81 16.34
CA VAL A 225 8.15 4.37 16.52
C VAL A 225 6.95 3.91 15.71
N ALA A 226 7.14 2.89 14.87
CA ALA A 226 6.09 2.23 14.12
C ALA A 226 6.01 0.75 14.51
N ILE A 227 4.87 0.34 15.05
CA ILE A 227 4.61 -1.01 15.53
C ILE A 227 3.72 -1.72 14.51
N GLY A 228 4.16 -2.89 14.04
CA GLY A 228 3.37 -3.79 13.22
C GLY A 228 3.29 -5.16 13.87
N ALA A 229 2.08 -5.71 14.06
CA ALA A 229 1.92 -7.02 14.66
C ALA A 229 0.79 -7.83 14.01
N LYS A 230 1.05 -9.12 13.77
CA LYS A 230 0.12 -10.12 13.20
C LYS A 230 -0.18 -11.25 14.19
N ASP A 231 0.59 -11.33 15.27
CA ASP A 231 0.57 -12.36 16.32
C ASP A 231 -0.13 -11.92 17.61
N CYS A 232 -0.42 -10.63 17.71
CA CYS A 232 -1.14 -10.04 18.83
C CYS A 232 -2.05 -8.89 18.34
N SER A 233 -2.94 -8.42 19.22
CA SER A 233 -3.79 -7.28 18.97
C SER A 233 -3.85 -6.36 20.18
N ALA A 234 -4.05 -5.07 19.92
CA ALA A 234 -4.35 -4.06 20.92
C ALA A 234 -5.34 -3.05 20.33
N GLU A 235 -5.81 -2.11 21.13
CA GLU A 235 -6.48 -0.92 20.59
C GLU A 235 -5.52 -0.24 19.61
N ILE A 236 -5.95 -0.09 18.36
CA ILE A 236 -5.14 0.55 17.33
C ILE A 236 -5.31 2.06 17.47
N ARG A 237 -4.32 2.69 18.09
CA ARG A 237 -4.26 4.11 18.33
C ARG A 237 -2.85 4.62 18.06
N SER A 238 -2.74 5.73 17.33
CA SER A 238 -1.47 6.36 17.01
C SER A 238 -1.46 7.82 17.43
N THR A 239 -0.27 8.38 17.74
CA THR A 239 -0.15 9.77 18.18
C THR A 239 1.06 10.46 17.54
N ILE A 240 0.86 11.73 17.15
CA ILE A 240 1.92 12.66 16.74
C ILE A 240 1.92 13.76 17.79
N GLN A 241 3.00 13.88 18.54
CA GLN A 241 3.09 14.75 19.72
C GLN A 241 4.02 15.93 19.43
N GLY A 242 3.44 17.12 19.45
CA GLY A 242 4.16 18.38 19.31
C GLY A 242 4.23 19.13 20.66
N ASP A 243 4.97 20.23 20.69
CA ASP A 243 5.16 21.05 21.90
C ASP A 243 3.92 21.93 22.21
N LYS A 244 3.01 22.11 21.25
CA LYS A 244 1.76 22.89 21.43
C LYS A 244 0.49 22.02 21.42
N GLY A 245 0.62 20.73 21.12
CA GLY A 245 -0.54 19.83 21.06
C GLY A 245 -0.18 18.47 20.52
N ALA A 246 -1.19 17.68 20.22
CA ALA A 246 -1.04 16.35 19.64
C ALA A 246 -2.13 16.03 18.61
N ILE A 247 -1.79 15.18 17.66
CA ILE A 247 -2.76 14.55 16.76
C ILE A 247 -2.87 13.09 17.17
N THR A 248 -4.11 12.61 17.36
CA THR A 248 -4.44 11.22 17.61
C THR A 248 -5.08 10.63 16.35
N ILE A 249 -4.67 9.43 15.93
CA ILE A 249 -5.33 8.65 14.88
C ILE A 249 -6.04 7.49 15.55
N PHE A 250 -7.36 7.41 15.39
CA PHE A 250 -8.20 6.36 15.97
C PHE A 250 -8.41 5.26 14.92
N GLY A 251 -7.71 4.15 15.06
CA GLY A 251 -7.79 3.01 14.15
C GLY A 251 -6.57 2.84 13.25
N ALA A 252 -6.71 1.90 12.32
CA ALA A 252 -5.61 1.44 11.49
C ALA A 252 -5.15 2.47 10.46
N THR A 253 -3.85 2.50 10.20
CA THR A 253 -3.20 3.47 9.30
C THR A 253 -3.52 3.26 7.82
N ASN A 254 -4.05 2.09 7.45
CA ASN A 254 -4.53 1.84 6.09
C ASN A 254 -5.90 2.47 5.78
N THR A 255 -6.64 2.87 6.81
CA THR A 255 -7.99 3.46 6.67
C THR A 255 -8.09 4.87 7.23
N LEU A 256 -7.23 5.24 8.20
CA LEU A 256 -7.24 6.54 8.87
C LEU A 256 -8.68 6.99 9.19
N PRO A 257 -9.46 6.20 9.96
CA PRO A 257 -10.92 6.38 9.98
C PRO A 257 -11.37 7.65 10.68
N GLU A 258 -10.58 8.11 11.65
CA GLU A 258 -10.89 9.29 12.45
C GLU A 258 -9.62 9.89 13.05
N ILE A 259 -9.54 11.21 13.15
CA ILE A 259 -8.41 11.91 13.74
C ILE A 259 -8.89 12.88 14.82
N GLY A 260 -8.14 12.97 15.92
CA GLY A 260 -8.33 13.95 16.98
C GLY A 260 -7.18 14.95 17.01
N VAL A 261 -7.47 16.23 17.15
CA VAL A 261 -6.46 17.29 17.36
C VAL A 261 -6.70 17.91 18.72
N THR A 262 -5.71 17.85 19.60
CA THR A 262 -5.75 18.40 20.95
C THR A 262 -4.63 19.43 21.09
N LEU A 263 -4.99 20.69 21.26
CA LEU A 263 -4.03 21.74 21.61
C LEU A 263 -3.91 21.85 23.14
N ASN A 264 -2.74 22.26 23.63
CA ASN A 264 -2.48 22.38 25.07
C ASN A 264 -3.53 23.27 25.76
N GLY A 265 -4.21 22.73 26.79
CA GLY A 265 -5.26 23.41 27.53
C GLY A 265 -6.63 23.44 26.82
N GLN A 266 -6.78 22.81 25.68
CA GLN A 266 -8.03 22.73 24.93
C GLN A 266 -8.62 21.33 24.93
N LYS A 267 -9.91 21.21 24.61
CA LYS A 267 -10.56 19.93 24.38
C LYS A 267 -10.18 19.37 23.01
N GLU A 268 -10.11 18.04 22.90
CA GLU A 268 -9.88 17.36 21.66
C GLU A 268 -11.01 17.67 20.64
N ARG A 269 -10.59 18.03 19.44
CA ARG A 269 -11.48 18.16 18.26
C ARG A 269 -11.29 16.92 17.39
N VAL A 270 -12.32 16.14 17.27
CA VAL A 270 -12.34 14.92 16.44
C VAL A 270 -12.96 15.24 15.08
N VAL A 271 -12.35 14.73 14.01
CA VAL A 271 -12.79 14.91 12.63
C VAL A 271 -12.63 13.61 11.83
N ASN A 272 -13.54 13.41 10.88
CA ASN A 272 -13.42 12.46 9.81
C ASN A 272 -13.83 13.13 8.50
N LEU A 273 -12.89 13.30 7.59
CA LEU A 273 -13.10 13.92 6.29
C LEU A 273 -13.07 12.89 5.14
N ASN A 274 -12.86 11.62 5.46
CA ASN A 274 -12.85 10.58 4.43
C ASN A 274 -14.23 10.47 3.77
N SER A 275 -14.23 10.18 2.48
CA SER A 275 -15.41 9.80 1.74
C SER A 275 -16.11 8.60 2.41
N PRO A 276 -17.45 8.52 2.39
CA PRO A 276 -18.19 7.34 2.86
C PRO A 276 -18.00 6.13 1.96
N GLN A 277 -17.30 6.27 0.85
CA GLN A 277 -16.97 5.21 -0.07
C GLN A 277 -15.95 4.21 0.53
N HIS A 278 -15.74 3.11 -0.17
CA HIS A 278 -14.71 2.16 0.21
C HIS A 278 -13.32 2.82 0.24
N ARG A 279 -12.45 2.44 1.18
CA ARG A 279 -11.10 3.03 1.37
C ARG A 279 -10.26 3.14 0.10
N MET A 280 -10.44 2.22 -0.86
CA MET A 280 -9.70 2.19 -2.13
C MET A 280 -10.32 3.07 -3.23
N HIS A 281 -11.49 3.66 -2.99
CA HIS A 281 -12.21 4.43 -4.01
C HIS A 281 -11.39 5.66 -4.47
N ASP A 282 -10.99 6.50 -3.53
CA ASP A 282 -10.32 7.78 -3.84
C ASP A 282 -8.95 7.56 -4.49
N GLU A 283 -8.27 6.48 -4.15
CA GLU A 283 -7.03 6.02 -4.76
C GLU A 283 -7.21 5.69 -6.25
N PHE A 284 -8.22 4.89 -6.60
CA PHE A 284 -8.48 4.52 -8.00
C PHE A 284 -9.09 5.66 -8.82
N VAL A 285 -9.85 6.57 -8.22
CA VAL A 285 -10.26 7.83 -8.86
C VAL A 285 -9.02 8.66 -9.23
N ALA A 286 -8.04 8.75 -8.33
CA ALA A 286 -6.79 9.45 -8.62
C ALA A 286 -5.99 8.77 -9.74
N PHE A 287 -5.90 7.45 -9.75
CA PHE A 287 -5.19 6.69 -10.80
C PHE A 287 -5.86 6.86 -12.16
N GLU A 288 -7.19 6.74 -12.22
CA GLU A 288 -7.94 6.97 -13.46
C GLU A 288 -7.65 8.36 -14.01
N LYS A 289 -7.74 9.39 -13.18
CA LYS A 289 -7.44 10.77 -13.58
C LYS A 289 -6.00 10.92 -14.09
N MET A 290 -5.00 10.34 -13.41
CA MET A 290 -3.61 10.41 -13.86
C MET A 290 -3.40 9.74 -15.21
N VAL A 291 -4.05 8.60 -15.46
CA VAL A 291 -3.99 7.90 -16.74
C VAL A 291 -4.69 8.72 -17.83
N ALA A 292 -5.90 9.20 -17.58
CA ALA A 292 -6.68 9.99 -18.54
C ALA A 292 -6.00 11.29 -18.94
N THR A 293 -5.31 11.96 -18.02
CA THR A 293 -4.62 13.24 -18.26
C THR A 293 -3.13 13.10 -18.56
N LYS A 294 -2.57 11.89 -18.48
CA LYS A 294 -1.12 11.62 -18.58
C LYS A 294 -0.30 12.48 -17.61
N ASP A 295 -0.74 12.51 -16.34
CA ASP A 295 -0.12 13.34 -15.29
C ASP A 295 1.18 12.73 -14.76
N PHE A 296 2.24 12.82 -15.58
CA PHE A 296 3.57 12.34 -15.22
C PHE A 296 4.18 13.08 -14.02
N ASP A 297 3.84 14.35 -13.82
CA ASP A 297 4.37 15.14 -12.70
C ASP A 297 3.84 14.62 -11.34
N SER A 298 2.56 14.32 -11.25
CA SER A 298 1.99 13.72 -10.05
C SER A 298 2.54 12.30 -9.80
N VAL A 299 2.66 11.49 -10.85
CA VAL A 299 3.24 10.14 -10.76
C VAL A 299 4.71 10.20 -10.34
N ALA A 300 5.51 11.13 -10.85
CA ALA A 300 6.91 11.29 -10.44
C ALA A 300 7.05 11.61 -8.94
N LYS A 301 6.16 12.45 -8.40
CA LYS A 301 6.12 12.74 -6.94
C LYS A 301 5.75 11.51 -6.12
N GLN A 302 4.80 10.72 -6.60
CA GLN A 302 4.41 9.46 -5.94
C GLN A 302 5.54 8.42 -6.00
N LEU A 303 6.23 8.28 -7.14
CA LEU A 303 7.37 7.39 -7.27
C LEU A 303 8.52 7.80 -6.34
N GLU A 304 8.78 9.10 -6.16
CA GLU A 304 9.78 9.56 -5.19
C GLU A 304 9.38 9.21 -3.75
N HIS A 305 8.09 9.34 -3.40
CA HIS A 305 7.57 8.88 -2.11
C HIS A 305 7.78 7.37 -1.94
N SER A 306 7.36 6.56 -2.92
CA SER A 306 7.53 5.10 -2.91
C SER A 306 9.01 4.70 -2.83
N ARG A 307 9.91 5.43 -3.52
CA ARG A 307 11.36 5.22 -3.42
C ARG A 307 11.88 5.39 -1.98
N GLN A 308 11.45 6.44 -1.31
CA GLN A 308 11.83 6.69 0.10
C GLN A 308 11.28 5.60 1.04
N VAL A 309 10.07 5.12 0.79
CA VAL A 309 9.48 4.00 1.53
C VAL A 309 10.26 2.71 1.29
N MET A 310 10.61 2.41 0.05
CA MET A 310 11.43 1.24 -0.30
C MET A 310 12.84 1.30 0.33
N GLU A 311 13.45 2.48 0.45
CA GLU A 311 14.71 2.64 1.17
C GLU A 311 14.57 2.33 2.67
N VAL A 312 13.47 2.73 3.30
CA VAL A 312 13.17 2.39 4.71
C VAL A 312 12.99 0.89 4.86
N LEU A 313 12.20 0.27 3.97
CA LEU A 313 11.98 -1.18 3.96
C LEU A 313 13.28 -1.98 3.77
N ASP A 314 14.13 -1.54 2.84
CA ASP A 314 15.39 -2.20 2.53
C ASP A 314 16.37 -2.13 3.72
N GLN A 315 16.40 -0.98 4.42
CA GLN A 315 17.19 -0.84 5.65
C GLN A 315 16.63 -1.70 6.78
N ALA A 316 15.31 -1.69 7.01
CA ALA A 316 14.66 -2.47 8.05
C ALA A 316 14.81 -3.98 7.81
N SER A 317 14.71 -4.43 6.57
CA SER A 317 14.82 -5.85 6.19
C SER A 317 16.20 -6.47 6.45
N LYS A 318 17.24 -5.67 6.70
CA LYS A 318 18.57 -6.19 7.11
C LYS A 318 18.55 -6.86 8.48
N ALA A 319 17.51 -6.66 9.28
CA ALA A 319 17.31 -7.30 10.57
C ALA A 319 16.57 -8.65 10.47
N LEU A 320 16.12 -9.04 9.29
CA LEU A 320 15.44 -10.30 8.99
C LEU A 320 16.37 -11.28 8.29
#